data_54166da5141bd6593fbc60b4ef54ac09
#
_entry.id   54166da5141bd6593fbc60b4ef54ac09
#
_cell.length_a   1.000
_cell.length_b   1.000
_cell.length_c   1.000
_cell.angle_alpha   90.00
_cell.angle_beta   90.00
_cell.angle_gamma   90.00
#
_symmetry.space_group_name_H-M   'P 1'
#
loop_
_entity.id
_entity.type
_entity.pdbx_description
1 polymer ?
#
loop_
_entity_poly.entity_id
_entity_poly.type
_entity_poly.pdbx_seq_one_letter_code
_entity_poly.pdbx_strand_id
1 'polypeptide(L)'
;MIYYNGNDIVIRDLQQSDAKILTAEENAQGWNTDISKYEMRLKHQAEGRSISLVAEYKGNVAGYINVYPESEWGSFGGMGYSEIIDFGVLAKYRRRGIGSKLMDIAEQVAEKYSDTIYI
;
A
#
# COMPACT_ATOMS: atom_id res chain seq x y z
N MET A 1 11.14 6.54 3.40
CA MET A 1 10.53 7.14 4.59
C MET A 1 9.82 6.06 5.40
N ILE A 2 9.93 6.13 6.71
CA ILE A 2 9.23 5.21 7.61
C ILE A 2 8.04 5.94 8.23
N TYR A 3 6.87 5.34 8.11
CA TYR A 3 5.61 5.90 8.65
C TYR A 3 5.25 5.33 10.01
N TYR A 4 5.71 4.14 10.31
CA TYR A 4 5.47 3.48 11.58
C TYR A 4 6.60 2.49 11.87
N ASN A 5 7.09 2.49 13.08
CA ASN A 5 8.16 1.60 13.51
C ASN A 5 7.81 1.00 14.87
N GLY A 6 7.13 -0.15 14.85
CA GLY A 6 6.77 -0.90 16.03
C GLY A 6 7.75 -2.04 16.28
N ASN A 7 7.42 -2.91 17.25
CA ASN A 7 8.30 -4.02 17.61
C ASN A 7 8.45 -5.04 16.48
N ASP A 8 7.31 -5.48 15.92
CA ASP A 8 7.31 -6.51 14.87
C ASP A 8 6.92 -5.94 13.50
N ILE A 9 6.24 -4.82 13.48
CA ILE A 9 5.67 -4.23 12.26
C ILE A 9 6.36 -2.90 11.96
N VAL A 10 6.85 -2.76 10.73
CA VAL A 10 7.37 -1.51 10.20
C VAL A 10 6.56 -1.18 8.94
N ILE A 11 6.13 0.08 8.82
CA ILE A 11 5.44 0.55 7.61
C ILE A 11 6.27 1.65 6.98
N ARG A 12 6.58 1.49 5.71
CA ARG A 12 7.47 2.37 4.95
C ARG A 12 7.00 2.50 3.51
N ASP A 13 7.67 3.36 2.74
CA ASP A 13 7.40 3.48 1.31
C ASP A 13 7.73 2.19 0.56
N LEU A 14 6.96 1.96 -0.50
CA LEU A 14 7.24 0.91 -1.47
C LEU A 14 8.61 1.17 -2.12
N GLN A 15 9.44 0.15 -2.20
CA GLN A 15 10.77 0.19 -2.82
C GLN A 15 10.83 -0.72 -4.03
N GLN A 16 11.79 -0.48 -4.91
CA GLN A 16 11.97 -1.25 -6.14
C GLN A 16 12.09 -2.75 -5.88
N SER A 17 12.83 -3.14 -4.83
CA SER A 17 13.02 -4.55 -4.48
C SER A 17 11.72 -5.24 -4.04
N ASP A 18 10.75 -4.48 -3.55
CA ASP A 18 9.49 -5.04 -3.06
C ASP A 18 8.63 -5.60 -4.21
N ALA A 19 8.75 -5.03 -5.40
CA ALA A 19 7.96 -5.45 -6.55
C ALA A 19 8.16 -6.94 -6.86
N LYS A 20 9.38 -7.40 -6.87
CA LYS A 20 9.69 -8.82 -7.11
C LYS A 20 9.22 -9.71 -5.97
N ILE A 21 9.45 -9.28 -4.74
CA ILE A 21 9.10 -10.04 -3.55
C ILE A 21 7.58 -10.21 -3.47
N LEU A 22 6.83 -9.12 -3.58
CA LEU A 22 5.37 -9.17 -3.52
C LEU A 22 4.78 -10.00 -4.65
N THR A 23 5.28 -9.83 -5.88
CA THR A 23 4.81 -10.60 -7.03
C THR A 23 5.04 -12.08 -6.83
N ALA A 24 6.24 -12.48 -6.40
CA ALA A 24 6.58 -13.88 -6.16
C ALA A 24 5.73 -14.48 -5.05
N GLU A 25 5.57 -13.78 -3.93
CA GLU A 25 4.80 -14.26 -2.79
C GLU A 25 3.31 -14.37 -3.09
N GLU A 26 2.75 -13.40 -3.82
CA GLU A 26 1.36 -13.45 -4.22
C GLU A 26 1.08 -14.61 -5.17
N ASN A 27 1.95 -14.84 -6.13
CA ASN A 27 1.81 -15.98 -7.05
C ASN A 27 1.99 -17.30 -6.32
N ALA A 28 2.89 -17.37 -5.34
CA ALA A 28 3.11 -18.57 -4.53
C ALA A 28 1.87 -18.95 -3.72
N GLN A 29 1.04 -17.96 -3.33
CA GLN A 29 -0.20 -18.24 -2.59
C GLN A 29 -1.43 -18.37 -3.51
N GLY A 30 -1.20 -18.46 -4.83
CA GLY A 30 -2.27 -18.72 -5.81
C GLY A 30 -2.89 -17.50 -6.43
N TRP A 31 -2.39 -16.30 -6.16
CA TRP A 31 -2.85 -15.09 -6.83
C TRP A 31 -2.15 -14.97 -8.19
N ASN A 32 -2.84 -14.41 -9.15
CA ASN A 32 -2.28 -14.20 -10.49
C ASN A 32 -1.85 -12.73 -10.60
N THR A 33 -0.66 -12.43 -10.09
CA THR A 33 -0.14 -11.06 -10.06
C THR A 33 0.98 -10.90 -11.08
N ASP A 34 0.91 -9.81 -11.84
CA ASP A 34 1.97 -9.40 -12.75
C ASP A 34 2.79 -8.30 -12.08
N ILE A 35 4.10 -8.36 -12.20
CA ILE A 35 5.01 -7.37 -11.60
C ILE A 35 4.70 -5.94 -12.07
N SER A 36 4.12 -5.77 -13.25
CA SER A 36 3.77 -4.46 -13.79
C SER A 36 2.83 -3.68 -12.87
N LYS A 37 2.05 -4.35 -12.04
CA LYS A 37 1.19 -3.69 -11.05
C LYS A 37 2.03 -2.85 -10.10
N TYR A 38 3.09 -3.42 -9.53
CA TYR A 38 3.95 -2.73 -8.58
C TYR A 38 4.86 -1.72 -9.26
N GLU A 39 5.30 -2.01 -10.47
CA GLU A 39 6.08 -1.06 -11.26
C GLU A 39 5.27 0.19 -11.55
N MET A 40 3.97 0.04 -11.84
CA MET A 40 3.06 1.17 -12.02
C MET A 40 2.93 1.99 -10.73
N ARG A 41 2.79 1.33 -9.57
CA ARG A 41 2.70 2.03 -8.28
C ARG A 41 3.98 2.81 -7.97
N LEU A 42 5.13 2.22 -8.25
CA LEU A 42 6.42 2.91 -8.10
C LEU A 42 6.52 4.14 -9.00
N LYS A 43 6.05 4.03 -10.24
CA LYS A 43 6.03 5.15 -11.18
C LYS A 43 5.12 6.28 -10.67
N HIS A 44 3.90 5.95 -10.25
CA HIS A 44 2.97 6.94 -9.71
C HIS A 44 3.54 7.62 -8.47
N GLN A 45 4.21 6.86 -7.60
CA GLN A 45 4.84 7.40 -6.41
C GLN A 45 5.96 8.38 -6.78
N ALA A 46 6.80 8.04 -7.76
CA ALA A 46 7.86 8.91 -8.24
C ALA A 46 7.32 10.20 -8.87
N GLU A 47 6.13 10.12 -9.47
CA GLU A 47 5.45 11.27 -10.07
C GLU A 47 4.68 12.13 -9.05
N GLY A 48 4.65 11.72 -7.79
CA GLY A 48 3.89 12.42 -6.75
C GLY A 48 2.38 12.16 -6.79
N ARG A 49 1.92 11.16 -7.55
CA ARG A 49 0.50 10.83 -7.71
C ARG A 49 -0.02 9.92 -6.60
N SER A 50 0.85 9.14 -6.00
CA SER A 50 0.46 8.18 -4.97
C SER A 50 1.48 8.11 -3.85
N ILE A 51 1.01 7.58 -2.72
CA ILE A 51 1.85 7.18 -1.61
C ILE A 51 1.58 5.69 -1.42
N SER A 52 2.56 4.88 -1.77
CA SER A 52 2.44 3.41 -1.69
C SER A 52 3.21 2.94 -0.46
N LEU A 53 2.54 2.18 0.40
CA LEU A 53 3.07 1.75 1.68
C LEU A 53 3.27 0.24 1.69
N VAL A 54 4.35 -0.20 2.31
CA VAL A 54 4.65 -1.61 2.52
C VAL A 54 4.79 -1.86 4.02
N ALA A 55 4.21 -2.94 4.49
CA ALA A 55 4.40 -3.41 5.84
C ALA A 55 5.42 -4.54 5.85
N GLU A 56 6.39 -4.47 6.76
CA GLU A 56 7.28 -5.57 7.08
C GLU A 56 6.80 -6.19 8.39
N TYR A 57 6.88 -7.51 8.47
CA TYR A 57 6.67 -8.23 9.71
C TYR A 57 7.93 -8.98 10.07
N LYS A 58 8.56 -8.60 11.18
CA LYS A 58 9.85 -9.15 11.61
C LYS A 58 10.89 -9.13 10.49
N GLY A 59 10.95 -8.02 9.76
CA GLY A 59 11.89 -7.80 8.67
C GLY A 59 11.50 -8.36 7.32
N ASN A 60 10.34 -9.01 7.20
CA ASN A 60 9.88 -9.60 5.94
C ASN A 60 8.70 -8.83 5.36
N VAL A 61 8.72 -8.59 4.06
CA VAL A 61 7.60 -7.93 3.37
C VAL A 61 6.35 -8.76 3.57
N ALA A 62 5.28 -8.15 4.09
CA ALA A 62 4.09 -8.85 4.51
C ALA A 62 2.80 -8.31 3.90
N GLY A 63 2.77 -7.07 3.47
CA GLY A 63 1.56 -6.47 2.91
C GLY A 63 1.81 -5.10 2.32
N TYR A 64 0.77 -4.54 1.71
CA TYR A 64 0.86 -3.26 1.03
C TYR A 64 -0.50 -2.57 0.98
N ILE A 65 -0.47 -1.25 0.77
CA ILE A 65 -1.66 -0.44 0.57
C ILE A 65 -1.25 0.81 -0.19
N ASN A 66 -2.17 1.37 -0.97
CA ASN A 66 -1.89 2.56 -1.77
C ASN A 66 -2.85 3.68 -1.42
N VAL A 67 -2.31 4.89 -1.30
CA VAL A 67 -3.07 6.12 -1.08
C VAL A 67 -2.87 7.02 -2.30
N TYR A 68 -3.98 7.41 -2.92
CA TYR A 68 -3.96 8.43 -3.97
C TYR A 68 -4.55 9.69 -3.36
N PRO A 69 -3.73 10.71 -3.07
CA PRO A 69 -4.21 11.95 -2.43
C PRO A 69 -5.34 12.60 -3.19
N GLU A 70 -5.34 12.45 -4.52
CA GLU A 70 -6.44 12.86 -5.38
C GLU A 70 -6.88 11.65 -6.18
N SER A 71 -8.13 11.22 -5.99
CA SER A 71 -8.66 10.05 -6.66
C SER A 71 -8.61 10.23 -8.18
N GLU A 72 -8.12 9.19 -8.88
CA GLU A 72 -7.95 9.19 -10.34
C GLU A 72 -8.95 8.29 -11.03
N TRP A 73 -9.74 7.52 -10.28
CA TRP A 73 -10.58 6.47 -10.83
C TRP A 73 -12.05 6.62 -10.45
N GLY A 74 -12.89 5.99 -11.28
CA GLY A 74 -14.32 5.95 -11.05
C GLY A 74 -14.96 7.32 -11.09
N SER A 75 -16.12 7.43 -10.47
CA SER A 75 -16.89 8.68 -10.44
C SER A 75 -16.27 9.75 -9.54
N PHE A 76 -15.23 9.40 -8.77
CA PHE A 76 -14.56 10.32 -7.86
C PHE A 76 -13.29 10.93 -8.45
N GLY A 77 -12.89 10.50 -9.66
CA GLY A 77 -11.69 11.01 -10.31
C GLY A 77 -11.79 12.50 -10.57
N GLY A 78 -10.73 13.23 -10.19
CA GLY A 78 -10.65 14.67 -10.42
C GLY A 78 -11.50 15.52 -9.48
N MET A 79 -12.12 14.94 -8.44
CA MET A 79 -12.96 15.67 -7.49
C MET A 79 -12.22 16.13 -6.23
N GLY A 80 -10.92 15.89 -6.14
CA GLY A 80 -10.11 16.31 -5.00
C GLY A 80 -10.26 15.44 -3.77
N TYR A 81 -10.83 14.25 -3.91
CA TYR A 81 -10.98 13.29 -2.81
C TYR A 81 -9.81 12.32 -2.76
N SER A 82 -9.35 11.98 -1.56
CA SER A 82 -8.34 10.94 -1.39
C SER A 82 -8.97 9.55 -1.55
N GLU A 83 -8.17 8.62 -2.05
CA GLU A 83 -8.62 7.23 -2.23
C GLU A 83 -7.57 6.26 -1.72
N ILE A 84 -8.04 5.22 -1.01
CA ILE A 84 -7.21 4.11 -0.55
C ILE A 84 -7.62 2.90 -1.37
N ILE A 85 -6.68 2.30 -2.10
CA ILE A 85 -6.96 1.19 -3.01
C ILE A 85 -5.84 0.13 -2.98
N ASP A 86 -6.16 -1.03 -3.53
CA ASP A 86 -5.21 -2.12 -3.77
C ASP A 86 -4.46 -2.49 -2.49
N PHE A 87 -5.22 -2.99 -1.54
CA PHE A 87 -4.76 -3.36 -0.20
C PHE A 87 -4.66 -4.87 -0.09
N GLY A 88 -3.56 -5.37 0.44
CA GLY A 88 -3.40 -6.81 0.64
C GLY A 88 -2.39 -7.13 1.73
N VAL A 89 -2.63 -8.25 2.41
CA VAL A 89 -1.69 -8.87 3.35
C VAL A 89 -1.45 -10.29 2.87
N LEU A 90 -0.19 -10.68 2.76
CA LEU A 90 0.18 -12.03 2.35
C LEU A 90 -0.42 -13.06 3.33
N ALA A 91 -0.93 -14.15 2.78
CA ALA A 91 -1.69 -15.15 3.55
C ALA A 91 -0.94 -15.64 4.79
N LYS A 92 0.36 -15.88 4.67
CA LYS A 92 1.21 -16.38 5.77
C LYS A 92 1.41 -15.39 6.92
N TYR A 93 1.06 -14.12 6.70
CA TYR A 93 1.19 -13.08 7.73
C TYR A 93 -0.16 -12.56 8.24
N ARG A 94 -1.26 -13.16 7.84
CA ARG A 94 -2.59 -12.74 8.29
C ARG A 94 -2.80 -13.05 9.78
N ARG A 95 -3.78 -12.33 10.38
CA ARG A 95 -4.15 -12.45 11.78
C ARG A 95 -3.05 -11.99 12.75
N ARG A 96 -2.23 -11.03 12.32
CA ARG A 96 -1.16 -10.45 13.15
C ARG A 96 -1.31 -8.93 13.31
N GLY A 97 -2.46 -8.39 12.92
CA GLY A 97 -2.74 -6.96 13.02
C GLY A 97 -2.09 -6.10 11.94
N ILE A 98 -1.45 -6.71 10.93
CA ILE A 98 -0.76 -5.98 9.87
C ILE A 98 -1.74 -5.19 9.02
N GLY A 99 -2.85 -5.81 8.62
CA GLY A 99 -3.85 -5.14 7.80
C GLY A 99 -4.47 -3.94 8.49
N SER A 100 -4.80 -4.08 9.77
CA SER A 100 -5.35 -2.99 10.57
C SER A 100 -4.36 -1.83 10.67
N LYS A 101 -3.08 -2.14 10.89
CA LYS A 101 -2.05 -1.11 11.01
C LYS A 101 -1.81 -0.40 9.68
N LEU A 102 -1.77 -1.15 8.57
CA LEU A 102 -1.66 -0.56 7.24
C LEU A 102 -2.81 0.40 6.96
N MET A 103 -4.04 -0.02 7.26
CA MET A 103 -5.22 0.81 7.05
C MET A 103 -5.17 2.06 7.94
N ASP A 104 -4.81 1.92 9.21
CA ASP A 104 -4.69 3.06 10.13
C ASP A 104 -3.71 4.11 9.59
N ILE A 105 -2.54 3.67 9.15
CA ILE A 105 -1.52 4.59 8.63
C ILE A 105 -1.97 5.20 7.30
N ALA A 106 -2.59 4.41 6.42
CA ALA A 106 -3.10 4.91 5.15
C ALA A 106 -4.16 5.98 5.36
N GLU A 107 -5.07 5.79 6.32
CA GLU A 107 -6.09 6.78 6.65
C GLU A 107 -5.46 8.06 7.20
N GLN A 108 -4.45 7.95 8.07
CA GLN A 108 -3.73 9.12 8.59
C GLN A 108 -3.05 9.90 7.45
N VAL A 109 -2.46 9.20 6.50
CA VAL A 109 -1.83 9.82 5.33
C VAL A 109 -2.88 10.51 4.46
N ALA A 110 -3.98 9.81 4.17
CA ALA A 110 -5.05 10.34 3.32
C ALA A 110 -5.71 11.59 3.92
N GLU A 111 -5.91 11.62 5.24
CA GLU A 111 -6.51 12.75 5.95
C GLU A 111 -5.74 14.05 5.80
N LYS A 112 -4.44 13.98 5.52
CA LYS A 112 -3.62 15.16 5.29
C LYS A 112 -3.97 15.87 3.98
N TYR A 113 -4.65 15.18 3.07
CA TYR A 113 -4.94 15.70 1.73
C TYR A 113 -6.43 15.98 1.52
N SER A 114 -7.31 15.31 2.25
CA SER A 114 -8.76 15.48 2.07
C SER A 114 -9.52 14.98 3.29
N ASP A 115 -10.62 15.68 3.64
CA ASP A 115 -11.54 15.24 4.68
C ASP A 115 -12.40 14.07 4.21
N THR A 116 -12.48 13.85 2.90
CA THR A 116 -13.26 12.76 2.31
C THR A 116 -12.31 11.71 1.75
N ILE A 117 -12.45 10.47 2.24
CA ILE A 117 -11.60 9.35 1.85
C ILE A 117 -12.50 8.24 1.33
N TYR A 118 -12.18 7.71 0.15
CA TYR A 118 -12.84 6.54 -0.42
C TYR A 118 -11.93 5.32 -0.28
N ILE A 119 -12.53 4.24 0.12
CA ILE A 119 -11.83 2.97 0.35
C ILE A 119 -12.45 1.88 -0.53
#